data_fe7c2b47a9d17613821f1c5d0d99d1a2
#
_entry.id   fe7c2b47a9d17613821f1c5d0d99d1a2
#
_cell.length_a   1.000
_cell.length_b   1.000
_cell.length_c   1.000
_cell.angle_alpha   90.00
_cell.angle_beta   90.00
_cell.angle_gamma   90.00
#
_symmetry.space_group_name_H-M   'P 1'
#
loop_
_entity.id
_entity.type
_entity.pdbx_description
1 polymer ?
#
loop_
_entity_poly.entity_id
_entity_poly.type
_entity_poly.pdbx_seq_one_letter_code
_entity_poly.pdbx_strand_id
1 'polypeptide(L)'
;MRDRIMGLFDALFKNRPKVTEKNVTKFEMLNGYTPKFTTFAGSIYEQELIRDAINARAVHISKLKFEILGSAKPAMQTKLKKAPNSFMTWSQFLSRYSTILDINNTAFICPIYDKYGDVVGIYPVLPMQCEIVMYGKTPYLVYTFNWGERAAIELDKCGIQTKFQYKSDFFGENNDPLTPTIDLIHIQNQGIQEGVKSAATYRFWAKVNNFSKVEDLKNERKRFSEENFSKDAEAGGILLFPNTYSEINQVKSSPFIVDAEEMKQIKENVFYHFMVNDDILQNKAYGDSWSAFYEGAIETFAIQFSEVVTKMLFTETELGYDNKVILTANRLQYMANKDKLQVTTQLVDRGILNRDEAREIWNLPPLPNEEGQEYIIRGEYWNANEKINEESNNEQND
;
A
#
# COMPACT_ATOMS: atom_id res chain seq x y z
N MET A 1 -11.24 -18.55 23.29
CA MET A 1 -10.74 -17.62 22.25
C MET A 1 -11.87 -16.83 21.59
N ARG A 2 -13.04 -17.43 21.32
CA ARG A 2 -14.25 -16.76 20.78
C ARG A 2 -14.74 -15.59 21.67
N ASP A 3 -14.80 -15.79 22.98
CA ASP A 3 -15.38 -14.79 23.91
C ASP A 3 -14.51 -13.52 24.09
N ARG A 4 -13.20 -13.61 23.89
CA ARG A 4 -12.30 -12.44 23.94
C ARG A 4 -12.38 -11.57 22.69
N ILE A 5 -12.67 -12.17 21.53
CA ILE A 5 -12.79 -11.44 20.26
C ILE A 5 -14.13 -10.71 20.22
N MET A 6 -15.23 -11.36 20.69
CA MET A 6 -16.54 -10.71 20.78
C MET A 6 -16.53 -9.48 21.70
N GLY A 7 -15.85 -9.55 22.84
CA GLY A 7 -15.76 -8.41 23.77
C GLY A 7 -15.05 -7.18 23.21
N LEU A 8 -14.13 -7.35 22.25
CA LEU A 8 -13.42 -6.24 21.63
C LEU A 8 -14.26 -5.56 20.54
N PHE A 9 -15.01 -6.34 19.76
CA PHE A 9 -15.92 -5.80 18.76
C PHE A 9 -17.17 -5.18 19.40
N ASP A 10 -17.60 -5.64 20.58
CA ASP A 10 -18.61 -4.96 21.38
C ASP A 10 -18.13 -3.60 21.89
N ALA A 11 -16.82 -3.44 22.16
CA ALA A 11 -16.23 -2.16 22.52
C ALA A 11 -16.10 -1.19 21.34
N LEU A 12 -15.95 -1.71 20.11
CA LEU A 12 -15.92 -0.91 18.87
C LEU A 12 -17.25 -0.21 18.56
N PHE A 13 -18.39 -0.82 18.96
CA PHE A 13 -19.70 -0.42 18.45
C PHE A 13 -20.78 -0.32 19.56
N LYS A 14 -20.44 0.31 20.65
CA LYS A 14 -21.24 0.33 21.88
C LYS A 14 -22.58 1.07 21.81
N ASN A 15 -22.77 1.97 20.85
CA ASN A 15 -24.05 2.65 20.63
C ASN A 15 -24.81 2.02 19.47
N ARG A 16 -25.33 0.82 19.71
CA ARG A 16 -26.16 0.11 18.73
C ARG A 16 -27.59 0.66 18.72
N PRO A 17 -28.03 1.44 17.70
CA PRO A 17 -29.40 1.31 17.32
C PRO A 17 -29.57 -0.10 16.77
N LYS A 18 -30.47 -0.89 17.34
CA LYS A 18 -30.92 -2.14 16.70
C LYS A 18 -31.59 -1.73 15.39
N VAL A 19 -30.78 -1.78 14.31
CA VAL A 19 -31.26 -1.50 12.97
C VAL A 19 -32.13 -2.69 12.57
N THR A 20 -33.44 -2.60 12.83
CA THR A 20 -34.40 -3.47 12.19
C THR A 20 -34.50 -3.05 10.73
N GLU A 21 -34.39 -4.00 9.81
CA GLU A 21 -34.39 -3.79 8.34
C GLU A 21 -35.50 -2.84 7.84
N LYS A 22 -36.60 -2.68 8.60
CA LYS A 22 -37.72 -1.82 8.24
C LYS A 22 -37.43 -0.29 8.31
N ASN A 23 -36.37 0.13 8.98
CA ASN A 23 -36.09 1.56 9.22
C ASN A 23 -34.80 2.06 8.55
N VAL A 24 -34.13 1.19 7.78
CA VAL A 24 -32.89 1.55 7.09
C VAL A 24 -33.22 1.87 5.64
N THR A 25 -33.22 3.14 5.32
CA THR A 25 -33.24 3.58 3.93
C THR A 25 -31.80 3.55 3.44
N LYS A 26 -31.53 2.74 2.41
CA LYS A 26 -30.23 2.75 1.75
C LYS A 26 -29.91 4.19 1.35
N PHE A 27 -28.76 4.67 1.72
CA PHE A 27 -28.32 6.00 1.28
C PHE A 27 -28.09 5.95 -0.23
N GLU A 28 -29.09 6.39 -0.98
CA GLU A 28 -28.92 6.68 -2.40
C GLU A 28 -28.10 7.96 -2.48
N MET A 29 -26.84 7.82 -2.87
CA MET A 29 -25.97 8.97 -3.05
C MET A 29 -26.60 9.94 -4.06
N LEU A 30 -26.41 11.23 -3.84
CA LEU A 30 -26.93 12.32 -4.66
C LEU A 30 -26.69 12.11 -6.17
N ASN A 31 -25.72 11.30 -6.55
CA ASN A 31 -25.34 11.02 -7.93
C ASN A 31 -25.69 9.61 -8.43
N GLY A 32 -26.43 8.79 -7.66
CA GLY A 32 -26.80 7.42 -8.06
C GLY A 32 -25.60 6.47 -8.26
N TYR A 33 -24.40 6.85 -7.80
CA TYR A 33 -23.19 6.04 -7.92
C TYR A 33 -23.12 5.02 -6.79
N THR A 34 -23.23 3.75 -7.15
CA THR A 34 -22.92 2.65 -6.23
C THR A 34 -21.51 2.17 -6.55
N PRO A 35 -20.53 2.30 -5.63
CA PRO A 35 -19.20 1.80 -5.88
C PRO A 35 -19.27 0.31 -6.17
N LYS A 36 -18.86 -0.07 -7.36
CA LYS A 36 -18.61 -1.45 -7.69
C LYS A 36 -17.22 -1.79 -7.16
N PHE A 37 -17.15 -2.31 -5.95
CA PHE A 37 -15.95 -3.03 -5.54
C PHE A 37 -15.91 -4.30 -6.39
N THR A 38 -15.23 -4.22 -7.52
CA THR A 38 -15.04 -5.38 -8.38
C THR A 38 -14.17 -6.37 -7.64
N THR A 39 -14.80 -7.41 -7.13
CA THR A 39 -14.09 -8.66 -6.93
C THR A 39 -13.72 -9.15 -8.32
N PHE A 40 -12.53 -8.84 -8.75
CA PHE A 40 -11.93 -9.60 -9.82
C PHE A 40 -12.03 -11.08 -9.44
N ALA A 41 -12.31 -11.96 -10.37
CA ALA A 41 -12.02 -13.37 -10.20
C ALA A 41 -10.48 -13.54 -10.27
N GLY A 42 -9.83 -13.36 -9.18
CA GLY A 42 -8.45 -13.00 -8.93
C GLY A 42 -8.40 -11.51 -8.59
N SER A 43 -8.32 -11.15 -7.31
CA SER A 43 -8.28 -9.77 -6.86
C SER A 43 -7.11 -9.04 -7.55
N ILE A 44 -7.23 -7.74 -7.83
CA ILE A 44 -6.15 -6.90 -8.37
C ILE A 44 -4.85 -7.15 -7.60
N TYR A 45 -4.94 -7.35 -6.29
CA TYR A 45 -3.84 -7.67 -5.39
C TYR A 45 -3.23 -9.07 -5.59
N GLU A 46 -3.86 -9.96 -6.35
CA GLU A 46 -3.30 -11.29 -6.68
C GLU A 46 -2.31 -11.25 -7.85
N GLN A 47 -2.29 -10.17 -8.61
CA GLN A 47 -1.27 -9.93 -9.63
C GLN A 47 0.05 -9.52 -8.97
N GLU A 48 1.12 -10.27 -9.27
CA GLU A 48 2.45 -10.08 -8.67
C GLU A 48 2.93 -8.63 -8.79
N LEU A 49 2.93 -8.07 -9.99
CA LEU A 49 3.41 -6.71 -10.26
C LEU A 49 2.65 -5.63 -9.49
N ILE A 50 1.35 -5.79 -9.35
CA ILE A 50 0.49 -4.86 -8.60
C ILE A 50 0.74 -5.00 -7.11
N ARG A 51 0.85 -6.23 -6.63
CA ARG A 51 1.18 -6.51 -5.22
C ARG A 51 2.51 -5.89 -4.84
N ASP A 52 3.52 -6.01 -5.69
CA ASP A 52 4.84 -5.45 -5.46
C ASP A 52 4.80 -3.92 -5.41
N ALA A 53 4.08 -3.27 -6.31
CA ALA A 53 3.90 -1.82 -6.32
C ALA A 53 3.19 -1.32 -5.04
N ILE A 54 2.09 -1.95 -4.66
CA ILE A 54 1.34 -1.63 -3.43
C ILE A 54 2.20 -1.89 -2.20
N ASN A 55 2.90 -3.03 -2.14
CA ASN A 55 3.75 -3.39 -1.01
C ASN A 55 4.93 -2.44 -0.84
N ALA A 56 5.59 -2.04 -1.93
CA ALA A 56 6.68 -1.07 -1.88
C ALA A 56 6.22 0.25 -1.22
N ARG A 57 5.06 0.75 -1.61
CA ARG A 57 4.45 1.93 -1.01
C ARG A 57 4.08 1.70 0.45
N ALA A 58 3.41 0.59 0.77
CA ALA A 58 2.98 0.23 2.13
C ALA A 58 4.17 0.10 3.11
N VAL A 59 5.30 -0.46 2.66
CA VAL A 59 6.53 -0.55 3.45
C VAL A 59 7.07 0.83 3.82
N HIS A 60 7.05 1.79 2.89
CA HIS A 60 7.50 3.16 3.21
C HIS A 60 6.52 3.89 4.11
N ILE A 61 5.21 3.75 3.89
CA ILE A 61 4.17 4.31 4.76
C ILE A 61 4.24 3.72 6.19
N SER A 62 4.55 2.44 6.31
CA SER A 62 4.65 1.76 7.61
C SER A 62 5.76 2.28 8.53
N LYS A 63 6.72 3.03 7.98
CA LYS A 63 7.82 3.65 8.71
C LYS A 63 7.47 5.04 9.26
N LEU A 64 6.31 5.60 8.89
CA LEU A 64 5.86 6.89 9.40
C LEU A 64 5.58 6.83 10.91
N LYS A 65 5.89 7.90 11.61
CA LYS A 65 5.63 8.05 13.04
C LYS A 65 4.30 8.75 13.24
N PHE A 66 3.48 8.17 14.11
CA PHE A 66 2.23 8.76 14.55
C PHE A 66 2.45 9.60 15.81
N GLU A 67 2.12 10.88 15.72
CA GLU A 67 2.24 11.82 16.81
C GLU A 67 0.93 12.57 17.03
N ILE A 68 0.63 12.90 18.27
CA ILE A 68 -0.50 13.74 18.64
C ILE A 68 0.05 14.98 19.33
N LEU A 69 -0.28 16.14 18.79
CA LEU A 69 0.04 17.44 19.38
C LEU A 69 -1.19 17.99 20.11
N GLY A 70 -0.92 18.82 21.11
CA GLY A 70 -1.94 19.43 21.94
C GLY A 70 -2.15 18.72 23.27
N SER A 71 -3.07 19.24 24.11
CA SER A 71 -3.29 18.77 25.48
C SER A 71 -4.62 18.06 25.70
N ALA A 72 -5.50 18.03 24.71
CA ALA A 72 -6.82 17.41 24.83
C ALA A 72 -6.73 15.89 24.96
N LYS A 73 -7.61 15.30 25.76
CA LYS A 73 -7.76 13.85 25.92
C LYS A 73 -6.44 13.09 26.24
N PRO A 74 -5.70 13.43 27.29
CA PRO A 74 -4.35 12.91 27.56
C PRO A 74 -4.32 11.37 27.71
N ALA A 75 -5.37 10.77 28.24
CA ALA A 75 -5.49 9.31 28.37
C ALA A 75 -5.56 8.63 27.00
N MET A 76 -6.32 9.19 26.05
CA MET A 76 -6.38 8.73 24.65
C MET A 76 -5.01 8.88 23.96
N GLN A 77 -4.38 10.05 24.11
CA GLN A 77 -3.05 10.31 23.55
C GLN A 77 -2.02 9.29 24.01
N THR A 78 -1.97 9.02 25.32
CA THR A 78 -1.02 8.06 25.91
C THR A 78 -1.23 6.65 25.36
N LYS A 79 -2.48 6.24 25.12
CA LYS A 79 -2.79 4.92 24.54
C LYS A 79 -2.41 4.86 23.07
N LEU A 80 -2.83 5.84 22.27
CA LEU A 80 -2.56 5.88 20.83
C LEU A 80 -1.08 6.08 20.49
N LYS A 81 -0.32 6.80 21.31
CA LYS A 81 1.15 6.89 21.14
C LYS A 81 1.85 5.52 21.26
N LYS A 82 1.30 4.59 22.04
CA LYS A 82 1.87 3.25 22.19
C LYS A 82 1.48 2.32 21.05
N ALA A 83 0.21 2.27 20.71
CA ALA A 83 -0.31 1.38 19.68
C ALA A 83 -1.67 1.89 19.16
N PRO A 84 -2.05 1.63 17.90
CA PRO A 84 -3.35 2.00 17.35
C PRO A 84 -4.49 1.20 18.00
N ASN A 85 -4.23 -0.04 18.38
CA ASN A 85 -5.16 -0.93 19.07
C ASN A 85 -4.38 -2.10 19.73
N SER A 86 -5.11 -2.99 20.44
CA SER A 86 -4.50 -4.12 21.15
C SER A 86 -3.96 -5.24 20.26
N PHE A 87 -4.21 -5.22 18.95
CA PHE A 87 -3.83 -6.30 18.03
C PHE A 87 -2.72 -5.92 17.06
N MET A 88 -2.50 -4.62 16.83
CA MET A 88 -1.61 -4.12 15.79
C MET A 88 -0.61 -3.14 16.36
N THR A 89 0.61 -3.20 15.88
CA THR A 89 1.57 -2.09 15.99
C THR A 89 1.23 -1.00 14.97
N TRP A 90 1.76 0.22 15.14
CA TRP A 90 1.58 1.30 14.18
C TRP A 90 2.07 0.93 12.78
N SER A 91 3.21 0.26 12.68
CA SER A 91 3.74 -0.21 11.41
C SER A 91 2.79 -1.18 10.70
N GLN A 92 2.22 -2.15 11.42
CA GLN A 92 1.24 -3.09 10.88
C GLN A 92 -0.07 -2.39 10.46
N PHE A 93 -0.53 -1.46 11.29
CA PHE A 93 -1.73 -0.67 11.01
C PHE A 93 -1.58 0.14 9.73
N LEU A 94 -0.51 0.93 9.62
CA LEU A 94 -0.25 1.79 8.49
C LEU A 94 -0.04 0.99 7.19
N SER A 95 0.70 -0.11 7.26
CA SER A 95 0.88 -1.02 6.12
C SER A 95 -0.46 -1.59 5.64
N ARG A 96 -1.28 -2.12 6.56
CA ARG A 96 -2.59 -2.67 6.22
C ARG A 96 -3.53 -1.58 5.69
N TYR A 97 -3.56 -0.43 6.33
CA TYR A 97 -4.44 0.68 5.97
C TYR A 97 -4.11 1.23 4.59
N SER A 98 -2.83 1.46 4.29
CA SER A 98 -2.41 1.90 2.96
C SER A 98 -2.69 0.86 1.87
N THR A 99 -2.53 -0.43 2.18
CA THR A 99 -2.88 -1.52 1.26
C THR A 99 -4.39 -1.52 0.96
N ILE A 100 -5.23 -1.35 1.97
CA ILE A 100 -6.69 -1.23 1.79
C ILE A 100 -7.02 -0.03 0.90
N LEU A 101 -6.40 1.12 1.16
CA LEU A 101 -6.60 2.32 0.38
C LEU A 101 -6.16 2.17 -1.09
N ASP A 102 -5.03 1.53 -1.34
CA ASP A 102 -4.52 1.34 -2.70
C ASP A 102 -5.34 0.32 -3.51
N ILE A 103 -5.91 -0.69 -2.85
CA ILE A 103 -6.77 -1.69 -3.52
C ILE A 103 -8.17 -1.13 -3.80
N ASN A 104 -8.76 -0.44 -2.83
CA ASN A 104 -10.18 -0.05 -2.89
C ASN A 104 -10.39 1.44 -3.18
N ASN A 105 -9.31 2.24 -3.27
CA ASN A 105 -9.33 3.70 -3.38
C ASN A 105 -10.16 4.40 -2.28
N THR A 106 -10.53 3.65 -1.24
CA THR A 106 -11.27 4.09 -0.06
C THR A 106 -10.81 3.25 1.13
N ALA A 107 -10.57 3.90 2.24
CA ALA A 107 -10.28 3.21 3.50
C ALA A 107 -11.00 3.91 4.65
N PHE A 108 -11.58 3.12 5.55
CA PHE A 108 -12.28 3.61 6.72
C PHE A 108 -11.48 3.33 7.99
N ILE A 109 -11.52 4.26 8.90
CA ILE A 109 -10.98 4.12 10.26
C ILE A 109 -12.15 4.27 11.24
N CYS A 110 -12.33 3.28 12.10
CA CYS A 110 -13.33 3.34 13.17
C CYS A 110 -12.64 3.49 14.52
N PRO A 111 -13.08 4.39 15.39
CA PRO A 111 -12.59 4.49 16.75
C PRO A 111 -13.08 3.31 17.59
N ILE A 112 -12.23 2.87 18.51
CA ILE A 112 -12.57 1.87 19.52
C ILE A 112 -12.89 2.61 20.82
N TYR A 113 -14.06 2.36 21.38
CA TYR A 113 -14.49 2.98 22.63
C TYR A 113 -14.35 2.03 23.81
N ASP A 114 -14.04 2.56 24.98
CA ASP A 114 -14.13 1.81 26.22
C ASP A 114 -15.57 1.83 26.78
N LYS A 115 -15.73 1.23 27.98
CA LYS A 115 -17.04 1.16 28.66
C LYS A 115 -17.60 2.55 29.06
N TYR A 116 -16.75 3.56 29.11
CA TYR A 116 -17.12 4.93 29.45
C TYR A 116 -17.42 5.81 28.25
N GLY A 117 -17.15 5.30 27.04
CA GLY A 117 -17.33 6.04 25.79
C GLY A 117 -16.08 6.79 25.32
N ASP A 118 -14.95 6.61 26.01
CA ASP A 118 -13.69 7.22 25.62
C ASP A 118 -13.01 6.41 24.51
N VAL A 119 -12.37 7.11 23.56
CA VAL A 119 -11.59 6.47 22.51
C VAL A 119 -10.32 5.86 23.09
N VAL A 120 -10.15 4.56 22.90
CA VAL A 120 -9.00 3.79 23.39
C VAL A 120 -8.15 3.18 22.28
N GLY A 121 -8.56 3.34 21.06
CA GLY A 121 -7.87 2.83 19.89
C GLY A 121 -8.58 3.17 18.59
N ILE A 122 -7.95 2.81 17.48
CA ILE A 122 -8.52 2.94 16.13
C ILE A 122 -8.31 1.65 15.36
N TYR A 123 -9.22 1.34 14.44
CA TYR A 123 -9.20 0.12 13.66
C TYR A 123 -9.51 0.37 12.18
N PRO A 124 -8.70 -0.20 11.24
CA PRO A 124 -8.95 -0.07 9.81
C PRO A 124 -9.98 -1.11 9.37
N VAL A 125 -11.08 -0.70 8.76
CA VAL A 125 -12.11 -1.61 8.25
C VAL A 125 -12.07 -1.69 6.73
N LEU A 126 -12.50 -2.86 6.20
CA LEU A 126 -12.52 -3.13 4.77
C LEU A 126 -13.76 -2.51 4.13
N PRO A 127 -13.62 -1.65 3.11
CA PRO A 127 -14.75 -1.00 2.46
C PRO A 127 -15.77 -1.97 1.85
N MET A 128 -15.31 -3.13 1.38
CA MET A 128 -16.19 -4.18 0.82
C MET A 128 -17.24 -4.71 1.81
N GLN A 129 -16.98 -4.57 3.10
CA GLN A 129 -17.86 -5.00 4.19
C GLN A 129 -18.64 -3.83 4.80
N CYS A 130 -18.53 -2.63 4.20
CA CYS A 130 -19.14 -1.42 4.69
C CYS A 130 -20.29 -0.96 3.79
N GLU A 131 -21.36 -0.49 4.42
CA GLU A 131 -22.49 0.18 3.78
C GLU A 131 -22.73 1.51 4.50
N ILE A 132 -23.03 2.57 3.75
CA ILE A 132 -23.49 3.83 4.33
C ILE A 132 -25.01 3.85 4.28
N VAL A 133 -25.64 3.97 5.43
CA VAL A 133 -27.11 3.94 5.58
C VAL A 133 -27.59 5.15 6.35
N MET A 134 -28.78 5.63 6.03
CA MET A 134 -29.44 6.70 6.80
C MET A 134 -30.32 6.11 7.90
N TYR A 135 -30.16 6.61 9.13
CA TYR A 135 -31.09 6.34 10.21
C TYR A 135 -31.64 7.69 10.70
N GLY A 136 -32.90 7.94 10.39
CA GLY A 136 -33.49 9.27 10.56
C GLY A 136 -32.81 10.31 9.64
N LYS A 137 -32.08 11.26 10.22
CA LYS A 137 -31.32 12.28 9.48
C LYS A 137 -29.80 12.09 9.58
N THR A 138 -29.35 11.08 10.31
CA THR A 138 -27.91 10.81 10.56
C THR A 138 -27.43 9.67 9.70
N PRO A 139 -26.34 9.85 8.95
CA PRO A 139 -25.69 8.76 8.20
C PRO A 139 -24.86 7.89 9.15
N TYR A 140 -24.93 6.57 8.92
CA TYR A 140 -24.17 5.57 9.65
C TYR A 140 -23.32 4.74 8.71
N LEU A 141 -22.11 4.41 9.13
CA LEU A 141 -21.30 3.36 8.54
C LEU A 141 -21.70 2.04 9.18
N VAL A 142 -22.25 1.12 8.39
CA VAL A 142 -22.61 -0.24 8.83
C VAL A 142 -21.53 -1.19 8.32
N TYR A 143 -20.89 -1.91 9.24
CA TYR A 143 -19.89 -2.91 8.94
C TYR A 143 -20.48 -4.30 9.15
N THR A 144 -20.33 -5.19 8.16
CA THR A 144 -20.75 -6.58 8.23
C THR A 144 -19.54 -7.47 8.47
N PHE A 145 -19.51 -8.17 9.59
CA PHE A 145 -18.45 -9.11 9.92
C PHE A 145 -18.57 -10.41 9.10
N ASN A 146 -17.45 -11.11 8.92
CA ASN A 146 -17.41 -12.37 8.16
C ASN A 146 -18.34 -13.46 8.71
N TRP A 147 -18.71 -13.38 9.99
CA TRP A 147 -19.67 -14.29 10.64
C TRP A 147 -21.13 -13.81 10.60
N GLY A 148 -21.42 -12.73 9.84
CA GLY A 148 -22.77 -12.24 9.57
C GLY A 148 -23.32 -11.22 10.57
N GLU A 149 -22.63 -10.93 11.67
CA GLU A 149 -23.03 -9.84 12.57
C GLU A 149 -22.79 -8.48 11.92
N ARG A 150 -23.64 -7.51 12.27
CA ARG A 150 -23.57 -6.13 11.79
C ARG A 150 -23.33 -5.17 12.95
N ALA A 151 -22.47 -4.19 12.71
CA ALA A 151 -22.25 -3.11 13.63
C ALA A 151 -22.39 -1.78 12.90
N ALA A 152 -22.90 -0.76 13.58
CA ALA A 152 -23.12 0.56 13.00
C ALA A 152 -22.46 1.65 13.88
N ILE A 153 -21.84 2.61 13.24
CA ILE A 153 -21.27 3.82 13.87
C ILE A 153 -21.69 5.05 13.08
N GLU A 154 -21.92 6.16 13.74
CA GLU A 154 -22.18 7.43 13.07
C GLU A 154 -21.03 7.79 12.14
N LEU A 155 -21.35 8.23 10.93
CA LEU A 155 -20.36 8.46 9.88
C LEU A 155 -19.39 9.60 10.22
N ASP A 156 -19.85 10.60 10.96
CA ASP A 156 -19.05 11.74 11.45
C ASP A 156 -17.98 11.32 12.47
N LYS A 157 -18.16 10.16 13.11
CA LYS A 157 -17.19 9.56 14.05
C LYS A 157 -16.20 8.63 13.38
N CYS A 158 -16.32 8.43 12.07
CA CYS A 158 -15.41 7.60 11.27
C CYS A 158 -14.44 8.45 10.48
N GLY A 159 -13.21 7.99 10.36
CA GLY A 159 -12.27 8.52 9.38
C GLY A 159 -12.50 7.89 8.01
N ILE A 160 -12.60 8.72 6.97
CA ILE A 160 -12.72 8.27 5.57
C ILE A 160 -11.57 8.88 4.79
N GLN A 161 -10.70 8.04 4.25
CA GLN A 161 -9.64 8.47 3.34
C GLN A 161 -9.91 7.89 1.96
N THR A 162 -9.77 8.72 0.92
CA THR A 162 -10.10 8.36 -0.45
C THR A 162 -8.97 8.70 -1.41
N LYS A 163 -8.88 7.93 -2.49
CA LYS A 163 -8.07 8.23 -3.69
C LYS A 163 -9.00 8.29 -4.89
N PHE A 164 -8.65 9.07 -5.90
CA PHE A 164 -9.43 9.19 -7.13
C PHE A 164 -10.93 9.50 -6.87
N GLN A 165 -11.21 10.35 -5.88
CA GLN A 165 -12.58 10.73 -5.56
C GLN A 165 -13.11 11.69 -6.61
N TYR A 166 -14.23 11.35 -7.27
CA TYR A 166 -14.84 12.17 -8.31
C TYR A 166 -16.36 12.14 -8.28
N LYS A 167 -17.00 10.97 -8.44
CA LYS A 167 -18.46 10.86 -8.57
C LYS A 167 -19.18 10.68 -7.24
N SER A 168 -18.49 10.19 -6.23
CA SER A 168 -19.05 9.89 -4.93
C SER A 168 -18.54 10.83 -3.85
N ASP A 169 -19.41 11.24 -2.93
CA ASP A 169 -19.03 12.10 -1.79
C ASP A 169 -18.23 11.34 -0.72
N PHE A 170 -18.27 10.00 -0.72
CA PHE A 170 -17.70 9.16 0.33
C PHE A 170 -16.70 8.12 -0.18
N PHE A 171 -16.68 7.84 -1.48
CA PHE A 171 -15.89 6.76 -2.05
C PHE A 171 -15.00 7.25 -3.20
N GLY A 172 -13.82 6.69 -3.29
CA GLY A 172 -12.98 6.81 -4.47
C GLY A 172 -13.50 5.97 -5.63
N GLU A 173 -13.09 6.33 -6.84
CA GLU A 173 -13.39 5.55 -8.05
C GLU A 173 -12.67 4.19 -7.99
N ASN A 174 -13.19 3.21 -8.74
CA ASN A 174 -12.57 1.89 -8.83
C ASN A 174 -11.24 1.93 -9.60
N ASN A 175 -10.45 0.86 -9.46
CA ASN A 175 -9.25 0.63 -10.26
C ASN A 175 -9.57 0.05 -11.67
N ASP A 176 -10.80 0.18 -12.17
CA ASP A 176 -11.21 -0.30 -13.49
C ASP A 176 -10.31 0.18 -14.66
N PRO A 177 -9.74 1.41 -14.62
CA PRO A 177 -8.80 1.85 -15.66
C PRO A 177 -7.53 1.00 -15.78
N LEU A 178 -7.16 0.24 -14.75
CA LEU A 178 -6.04 -0.70 -14.76
C LEU A 178 -6.38 -2.05 -15.42
N THR A 179 -7.66 -2.37 -15.60
CA THR A 179 -8.11 -3.67 -16.12
C THR A 179 -7.46 -4.04 -17.45
N PRO A 180 -7.41 -3.15 -18.46
CA PRO A 180 -6.77 -3.48 -19.74
C PRO A 180 -5.28 -3.81 -19.59
N THR A 181 -4.58 -3.12 -18.71
CA THR A 181 -3.16 -3.36 -18.41
C THR A 181 -2.96 -4.72 -17.72
N ILE A 182 -3.85 -5.08 -16.81
CA ILE A 182 -3.84 -6.39 -16.13
C ILE A 182 -4.09 -7.52 -17.13
N ASP A 183 -5.04 -7.36 -18.03
CA ASP A 183 -5.33 -8.34 -19.06
C ASP A 183 -4.13 -8.55 -20.01
N LEU A 184 -3.43 -7.46 -20.38
CA LEU A 184 -2.20 -7.55 -21.16
C LEU A 184 -1.09 -8.32 -20.42
N ILE A 185 -0.88 -8.05 -19.11
CA ILE A 185 0.08 -8.81 -18.30
C ILE A 185 -0.28 -10.29 -18.29
N HIS A 186 -1.55 -10.62 -18.15
CA HIS A 186 -2.02 -12.00 -18.11
C HIS A 186 -1.78 -12.70 -19.45
N ILE A 187 -2.13 -12.08 -20.56
CA ILE A 187 -1.89 -12.59 -21.93
C ILE A 187 -0.39 -12.78 -22.18
N GLN A 188 0.44 -11.82 -21.79
CA GLN A 188 1.89 -11.94 -21.94
C GLN A 188 2.47 -13.10 -21.15
N ASN A 189 2.05 -13.26 -19.88
CA ASN A 189 2.49 -14.37 -19.04
C ASN A 189 2.06 -15.74 -19.64
N GLN A 190 0.84 -15.83 -20.17
CA GLN A 190 0.38 -17.01 -20.89
C GLN A 190 1.22 -17.25 -22.15
N GLY A 191 1.49 -16.20 -22.94
CA GLY A 191 2.32 -16.27 -24.14
C GLY A 191 3.73 -16.79 -23.83
N ILE A 192 4.35 -16.30 -22.77
CA ILE A 192 5.67 -16.77 -22.29
C ILE A 192 5.61 -18.24 -21.89
N GLN A 193 4.58 -18.65 -21.11
CA GLN A 193 4.41 -20.04 -20.71
C GLN A 193 4.24 -20.99 -21.92
N GLU A 194 3.40 -20.62 -22.86
CA GLU A 194 3.19 -21.38 -24.10
C GLU A 194 4.45 -21.38 -24.98
N GLY A 195 5.19 -20.25 -25.02
CA GLY A 195 6.49 -20.16 -25.69
C GLY A 195 7.50 -21.14 -25.13
N VAL A 196 7.63 -21.21 -23.79
CA VAL A 196 8.52 -22.15 -23.10
C VAL A 196 8.10 -23.60 -23.35
N LYS A 197 6.81 -23.93 -23.22
CA LYS A 197 6.27 -25.27 -23.54
C LYS A 197 6.51 -25.65 -25.00
N SER A 198 6.30 -24.72 -25.93
CA SER A 198 6.50 -24.92 -27.35
C SER A 198 7.97 -25.12 -27.69
N ALA A 199 8.90 -24.41 -27.05
CA ALA A 199 10.34 -24.56 -27.22
C ALA A 199 10.85 -25.94 -26.74
N ALA A 200 10.20 -26.49 -25.71
CA ALA A 200 10.52 -27.82 -25.19
C ALA A 200 9.90 -28.95 -26.03
N THR A 201 9.04 -28.64 -27.00
CA THR A 201 8.33 -29.64 -27.79
C THR A 201 8.91 -29.69 -29.19
N TYR A 202 9.50 -30.83 -29.57
CA TYR A 202 9.93 -31.07 -30.95
C TYR A 202 8.70 -31.25 -31.82
N ARG A 203 8.57 -30.45 -32.88
CA ARG A 203 7.51 -30.56 -33.86
C ARG A 203 8.10 -30.90 -35.21
N PHE A 204 7.58 -31.96 -35.83
CA PHE A 204 7.94 -32.38 -37.17
C PHE A 204 6.68 -32.34 -38.05
N TRP A 205 6.82 -31.93 -39.29
CA TRP A 205 5.83 -32.27 -40.30
C TRP A 205 6.43 -33.29 -41.24
N ALA A 206 5.64 -34.28 -41.57
CA ALA A 206 6.05 -35.33 -42.46
C ALA A 206 5.00 -35.58 -43.55
N LYS A 207 5.43 -35.76 -44.77
CA LYS A 207 4.56 -36.14 -45.89
C LYS A 207 4.55 -37.67 -46.00
N VAL A 208 3.32 -38.23 -45.97
CA VAL A 208 3.13 -39.70 -45.96
C VAL A 208 2.46 -40.07 -47.29
N ASN A 209 3.04 -41.05 -48.01
CA ASN A 209 2.65 -41.37 -49.37
C ASN A 209 1.49 -42.36 -49.53
N ASN A 210 1.10 -43.10 -48.48
CA ASN A 210 0.19 -44.25 -48.65
C ASN A 210 -1.09 -44.21 -47.79
N PHE A 211 -1.47 -43.06 -47.27
CA PHE A 211 -2.66 -42.97 -46.43
C PHE A 211 -3.77 -42.19 -47.13
N SER A 212 -4.91 -42.86 -47.33
CA SER A 212 -6.09 -42.28 -47.98
C SER A 212 -7.13 -41.79 -46.98
N LYS A 213 -7.07 -42.17 -45.70
CA LYS A 213 -8.06 -41.80 -44.67
C LYS A 213 -7.46 -41.00 -43.55
N VAL A 214 -8.22 -39.99 -43.04
CA VAL A 214 -7.79 -39.12 -41.97
C VAL A 214 -7.57 -39.87 -40.62
N GLU A 215 -8.31 -41.00 -40.45
CA GLU A 215 -8.16 -41.83 -39.26
C GLU A 215 -6.81 -42.57 -39.20
N ASP A 216 -6.35 -43.04 -40.36
CA ASP A 216 -5.03 -43.73 -40.48
C ASP A 216 -3.90 -42.77 -40.16
N LEU A 217 -4.00 -41.51 -40.62
CA LEU A 217 -3.07 -40.43 -40.28
C LEU A 217 -3.04 -40.09 -38.79
N LYS A 218 -4.19 -40.10 -38.13
CA LYS A 218 -4.26 -39.89 -36.67
C LYS A 218 -3.63 -41.02 -35.90
N ASN A 219 -3.89 -42.25 -36.30
CA ASN A 219 -3.30 -43.44 -35.67
C ASN A 219 -1.79 -43.50 -35.85
N GLU A 220 -1.28 -43.19 -37.06
CA GLU A 220 0.14 -43.14 -37.30
C GLU A 220 0.85 -42.04 -36.51
N ARG A 221 0.24 -40.85 -36.42
CA ARG A 221 0.76 -39.75 -35.59
C ARG A 221 0.84 -40.18 -34.12
N LYS A 222 -0.18 -40.85 -33.60
CA LYS A 222 -0.23 -41.33 -32.22
C LYS A 222 0.87 -42.39 -31.99
N ARG A 223 1.00 -43.37 -32.87
CA ARG A 223 2.02 -44.42 -32.83
C ARG A 223 3.41 -43.80 -32.82
N PHE A 224 3.69 -42.90 -33.76
CA PHE A 224 4.99 -42.24 -33.86
C PHE A 224 5.34 -41.43 -32.58
N SER A 225 4.36 -40.74 -32.01
CA SER A 225 4.53 -39.98 -30.76
C SER A 225 4.80 -40.88 -29.57
N GLU A 226 4.11 -42.00 -29.47
CA GLU A 226 4.31 -43.00 -28.37
C GLU A 226 5.63 -43.71 -28.48
N GLU A 227 6.08 -44.10 -29.70
CA GLU A 227 7.33 -44.83 -29.91
C GLU A 227 8.57 -43.94 -29.76
N ASN A 228 8.51 -42.65 -30.11
CA ASN A 228 9.69 -41.77 -30.16
C ASN A 228 9.75 -40.70 -29.05
N PHE A 229 8.63 -40.32 -28.44
CA PHE A 229 8.57 -39.21 -27.48
C PHE A 229 7.97 -39.60 -26.13
N SER A 230 7.61 -40.87 -25.90
CA SER A 230 7.18 -41.31 -24.58
C SER A 230 8.36 -41.32 -23.61
N LYS A 231 8.10 -41.12 -22.32
CA LYS A 231 9.12 -41.17 -21.27
C LYS A 231 9.78 -42.54 -21.15
N ASP A 232 9.11 -43.56 -21.66
CA ASP A 232 9.57 -44.97 -21.62
C ASP A 232 10.26 -45.42 -22.93
N ALA A 233 10.46 -44.48 -23.86
CA ALA A 233 11.20 -44.82 -25.08
C ALA A 233 12.69 -44.98 -24.76
N GLU A 234 13.17 -46.24 -24.74
CA GLU A 234 14.57 -46.61 -24.51
C GLU A 234 15.55 -46.12 -25.60
N ALA A 235 15.04 -45.52 -26.67
CA ALA A 235 15.81 -45.03 -27.79
C ALA A 235 16.52 -43.72 -27.46
N GLY A 236 17.72 -43.79 -26.98
CA GLY A 236 18.60 -42.66 -26.59
C GLY A 236 18.79 -41.57 -27.65
N GLY A 237 17.73 -40.80 -27.95
CA GLY A 237 17.79 -39.61 -28.77
C GLY A 237 17.81 -39.81 -30.29
N ILE A 238 17.65 -41.03 -30.80
CA ILE A 238 17.57 -41.34 -32.24
C ILE A 238 16.09 -41.44 -32.64
N LEU A 239 15.63 -40.54 -33.52
CA LEU A 239 14.31 -40.61 -34.12
C LEU A 239 14.37 -41.49 -35.38
N LEU A 240 13.60 -42.57 -35.38
CA LEU A 240 13.51 -43.49 -36.51
C LEU A 240 12.24 -43.21 -37.32
N PHE A 241 12.40 -42.99 -38.62
CA PHE A 241 11.32 -42.71 -39.54
C PHE A 241 11.13 -43.89 -40.52
N PRO A 242 9.92 -44.45 -40.60
CA PRO A 242 9.62 -45.48 -41.61
C PRO A 242 9.75 -44.95 -43.03
N ASN A 243 10.05 -45.83 -43.99
CA ASN A 243 10.14 -45.49 -45.45
C ASN A 243 8.84 -44.95 -46.04
N THR A 244 7.75 -44.99 -45.33
CA THR A 244 6.45 -44.40 -45.72
C THR A 244 6.44 -42.88 -45.67
N TYR A 245 7.41 -42.26 -45.02
CA TYR A 245 7.58 -40.82 -44.96
C TYR A 245 8.46 -40.32 -46.10
N SER A 246 7.91 -39.54 -47.00
CA SER A 246 8.64 -39.05 -48.18
C SER A 246 9.41 -37.76 -47.92
N GLU A 247 9.01 -37.02 -46.95
CA GLU A 247 9.63 -35.75 -46.60
C GLU A 247 9.40 -35.47 -45.10
N ILE A 248 10.45 -35.11 -44.38
CA ILE A 248 10.42 -34.87 -42.94
C ILE A 248 11.17 -33.57 -42.70
N ASN A 249 10.49 -32.61 -42.12
CA ASN A 249 11.11 -31.35 -41.74
C ASN A 249 10.77 -31.01 -40.31
N GLN A 250 11.76 -30.57 -39.57
CA GLN A 250 11.55 -30.03 -38.24
C GLN A 250 10.93 -28.63 -38.37
N VAL A 251 9.78 -28.46 -37.75
CA VAL A 251 9.19 -27.12 -37.62
C VAL A 251 9.96 -26.40 -36.52
N LYS A 252 10.83 -25.48 -36.92
CA LYS A 252 11.44 -24.55 -35.96
C LYS A 252 10.33 -23.72 -35.35
N SER A 253 9.97 -23.99 -34.10
CA SER A 253 9.10 -23.15 -33.35
C SER A 253 9.82 -21.83 -33.12
N SER A 254 9.35 -20.74 -33.70
CA SER A 254 9.71 -19.41 -33.27
C SER A 254 8.97 -19.20 -31.94
N PRO A 255 9.63 -19.19 -30.77
CA PRO A 255 8.94 -18.89 -29.53
C PRO A 255 8.31 -17.51 -29.66
N PHE A 256 7.10 -17.36 -29.13
CA PHE A 256 6.51 -16.02 -28.97
C PHE A 256 7.43 -15.25 -28.03
N ILE A 257 8.18 -14.33 -28.59
CA ILE A 257 9.06 -13.43 -27.83
C ILE A 257 8.24 -12.18 -27.61
N VAL A 258 7.86 -11.92 -26.37
CA VAL A 258 7.29 -10.63 -25.97
C VAL A 258 8.37 -9.57 -26.16
N ASP A 259 8.05 -8.46 -26.81
CA ASP A 259 8.96 -7.35 -26.95
C ASP A 259 9.29 -6.77 -25.55
N ALA A 260 10.57 -6.60 -25.28
CA ALA A 260 11.04 -6.09 -23.99
C ALA A 260 10.58 -4.64 -23.75
N GLU A 261 10.45 -3.84 -24.79
CA GLU A 261 9.94 -2.46 -24.70
C GLU A 261 8.45 -2.43 -24.34
N GLU A 262 7.63 -3.29 -24.97
CA GLU A 262 6.21 -3.43 -24.63
C GLU A 262 6.03 -3.87 -23.18
N MET A 263 6.81 -4.86 -22.72
CA MET A 263 6.78 -5.33 -21.35
C MET A 263 7.16 -4.23 -20.36
N LYS A 264 8.15 -3.43 -20.69
CA LYS A 264 8.58 -2.28 -19.89
C LYS A 264 7.45 -1.25 -19.80
N GLN A 265 6.83 -0.88 -20.92
CA GLN A 265 5.73 0.09 -20.95
C GLN A 265 4.54 -0.37 -20.09
N ILE A 266 4.18 -1.66 -20.15
CA ILE A 266 3.11 -2.21 -19.33
C ILE A 266 3.44 -2.14 -17.83
N LYS A 267 4.68 -2.44 -17.44
CA LYS A 267 5.15 -2.28 -16.06
C LYS A 267 5.08 -0.82 -15.62
N GLU A 268 5.56 0.09 -16.44
CA GLU A 268 5.54 1.53 -16.16
C GLU A 268 4.11 2.05 -15.95
N ASN A 269 3.13 1.59 -16.73
CA ASN A 269 1.73 1.96 -16.56
C ASN A 269 1.20 1.57 -15.15
N VAL A 270 1.57 0.38 -14.66
CA VAL A 270 1.22 -0.03 -13.30
C VAL A 270 1.92 0.84 -12.26
N PHE A 271 3.21 1.12 -12.47
CA PHE A 271 4.00 1.92 -11.53
C PHE A 271 3.50 3.36 -11.44
N TYR A 272 3.14 3.98 -12.56
CA TYR A 272 2.56 5.33 -12.59
C TYR A 272 1.23 5.39 -11.84
N HIS A 273 0.39 4.35 -11.97
CA HIS A 273 -0.88 4.29 -11.24
C HIS A 273 -0.69 4.29 -9.72
N PHE A 274 0.33 3.58 -9.21
CA PHE A 274 0.64 3.52 -7.78
C PHE A 274 1.70 4.52 -7.33
N MET A 275 2.16 5.43 -8.22
CA MET A 275 3.18 6.43 -7.94
C MET A 275 4.49 5.82 -7.41
N VAL A 276 4.91 4.69 -7.96
CA VAL A 276 6.18 4.04 -7.66
C VAL A 276 7.06 4.00 -8.91
N ASN A 277 8.35 3.71 -8.73
CA ASN A 277 9.28 3.50 -9.84
C ASN A 277 10.18 2.29 -9.58
N ASP A 278 10.92 1.87 -10.60
CA ASP A 278 11.83 0.71 -10.51
C ASP A 278 12.88 0.86 -9.42
N ASP A 279 13.42 2.07 -9.20
CA ASP A 279 14.44 2.32 -8.17
C ASP A 279 13.91 2.08 -6.76
N ILE A 280 12.65 2.46 -6.50
CA ILE A 280 11.97 2.19 -5.23
C ILE A 280 11.77 0.69 -5.03
N LEU A 281 11.28 -0.02 -6.06
CA LEU A 281 11.04 -1.45 -6.00
C LEU A 281 12.33 -2.26 -5.79
N GLN A 282 13.42 -1.82 -6.43
CA GLN A 282 14.73 -2.45 -6.29
C GLN A 282 15.52 -1.99 -5.06
N ASN A 283 14.97 -1.12 -4.22
CA ASN A 283 15.64 -0.48 -3.08
C ASN A 283 16.94 0.26 -3.47
N LYS A 284 16.95 0.88 -4.65
CA LYS A 284 18.09 1.65 -5.19
C LYS A 284 17.83 3.16 -5.20
N ALA A 285 16.63 3.59 -4.80
CA ALA A 285 16.28 5.01 -4.78
C ALA A 285 17.02 5.74 -3.66
N TYR A 286 17.82 6.73 -4.04
CA TYR A 286 18.51 7.66 -3.14
C TYR A 286 18.38 9.08 -3.68
N GLY A 287 18.60 10.07 -2.80
CA GLY A 287 18.59 11.48 -3.19
C GLY A 287 17.28 11.90 -3.83
N ASP A 288 17.35 12.49 -5.02
CA ASP A 288 16.22 13.12 -5.71
C ASP A 288 15.11 12.12 -6.06
N SER A 289 15.45 10.91 -6.50
CA SER A 289 14.47 9.86 -6.85
C SER A 289 13.65 9.45 -5.62
N TRP A 290 14.31 9.32 -4.46
CA TRP A 290 13.62 9.02 -3.21
C TRP A 290 12.77 10.21 -2.72
N SER A 291 13.31 11.44 -2.81
CA SER A 291 12.59 12.66 -2.40
C SER A 291 11.33 12.87 -3.22
N ALA A 292 11.41 12.70 -4.54
CA ALA A 292 10.25 12.80 -5.44
C ALA A 292 9.17 11.75 -5.10
N PHE A 293 9.57 10.51 -4.84
CA PHE A 293 8.65 9.46 -4.40
C PHE A 293 7.99 9.80 -3.05
N TYR A 294 8.80 10.28 -2.10
CA TYR A 294 8.30 10.66 -0.78
C TYR A 294 7.26 11.77 -0.90
N GLU A 295 7.58 12.87 -1.56
CA GLU A 295 6.71 14.04 -1.71
C GLU A 295 5.43 13.71 -2.51
N GLY A 296 5.54 12.93 -3.57
CA GLY A 296 4.41 12.57 -4.41
C GLY A 296 3.49 11.50 -3.80
N ALA A 297 4.07 10.43 -3.27
CA ALA A 297 3.31 9.23 -2.89
C ALA A 297 3.09 9.07 -1.38
N ILE A 298 4.07 9.43 -0.56
CA ILE A 298 4.04 9.17 0.89
C ILE A 298 3.51 10.38 1.66
N GLU A 299 3.97 11.59 1.35
CA GLU A 299 3.56 12.80 2.06
C GLU A 299 2.10 13.13 1.83
N THR A 300 1.60 12.98 0.60
CA THR A 300 0.18 13.16 0.27
C THR A 300 -0.72 12.24 1.09
N PHE A 301 -0.31 10.96 1.26
CA PHE A 301 -0.99 10.01 2.13
C PHE A 301 -0.93 10.47 3.59
N ALA A 302 0.23 10.88 4.08
CA ALA A 302 0.45 11.28 5.47
C ALA A 302 -0.37 12.51 5.85
N ILE A 303 -0.46 13.52 4.97
CA ILE A 303 -1.27 14.73 5.16
C ILE A 303 -2.74 14.34 5.28
N GLN A 304 -3.28 13.63 4.29
CA GLN A 304 -4.69 13.25 4.28
C GLN A 304 -5.06 12.37 5.46
N PHE A 305 -4.20 11.40 5.82
CA PHE A 305 -4.39 10.57 7.01
C PHE A 305 -4.42 11.41 8.29
N SER A 306 -3.48 12.35 8.43
CA SER A 306 -3.40 13.24 9.58
C SER A 306 -4.67 14.09 9.76
N GLU A 307 -5.17 14.67 8.68
CA GLU A 307 -6.40 15.47 8.66
C GLU A 307 -7.64 14.62 9.02
N VAL A 308 -7.77 13.45 8.39
CA VAL A 308 -8.88 12.53 8.61
C VAL A 308 -8.93 12.05 10.06
N VAL A 309 -7.79 11.63 10.61
CA VAL A 309 -7.73 11.13 12.00
C VAL A 309 -7.88 12.28 12.99
N THR A 310 -7.36 13.48 12.70
CA THR A 310 -7.55 14.67 13.51
C THR A 310 -9.04 15.00 13.65
N LYS A 311 -9.76 15.08 12.52
CA LYS A 311 -11.20 15.34 12.50
C LYS A 311 -12.01 14.28 13.23
N MET A 312 -11.59 13.00 13.15
CA MET A 312 -12.27 11.88 13.81
C MET A 312 -12.08 11.89 15.33
N LEU A 313 -10.89 12.26 15.82
CA LEU A 313 -10.54 12.15 17.24
C LEU A 313 -10.89 13.38 18.06
N PHE A 314 -10.90 14.57 17.47
CA PHE A 314 -11.09 15.83 18.15
C PHE A 314 -12.38 16.53 17.74
N THR A 315 -13.03 17.16 18.70
CA THR A 315 -14.19 18.04 18.47
C THR A 315 -13.73 19.39 17.90
N GLU A 316 -14.65 20.14 17.29
CA GLU A 316 -14.36 21.48 16.76
C GLU A 316 -13.74 22.42 17.79
N THR A 317 -14.19 22.35 19.04
CA THR A 317 -13.63 23.15 20.14
C THR A 317 -12.18 22.75 20.42
N GLU A 318 -11.87 21.44 20.45
CA GLU A 318 -10.52 20.94 20.70
C GLU A 318 -9.58 21.28 19.53
N LEU A 319 -10.07 21.26 18.29
CA LEU A 319 -9.32 21.70 17.09
C LEU A 319 -8.93 23.18 17.19
N GLY A 320 -9.78 24.03 17.76
CA GLY A 320 -9.49 25.45 17.99
C GLY A 320 -8.32 25.70 18.95
N TYR A 321 -7.87 24.69 19.71
CA TYR A 321 -6.70 24.73 20.61
C TYR A 321 -5.50 23.95 20.05
N ASP A 322 -5.33 23.90 18.74
CA ASP A 322 -4.22 23.25 18.03
C ASP A 322 -4.01 21.75 18.36
N ASN A 323 -5.07 21.06 18.80
CA ASN A 323 -5.01 19.61 18.94
C ASN A 323 -5.09 18.95 17.57
N LYS A 324 -4.07 18.23 17.19
CA LYS A 324 -3.99 17.57 15.89
C LYS A 324 -3.13 16.30 15.90
N VAL A 325 -3.42 15.44 14.98
CA VAL A 325 -2.61 14.27 14.66
C VAL A 325 -1.66 14.64 13.52
N ILE A 326 -0.43 14.18 13.62
CA ILE A 326 0.57 14.32 12.58
C ILE A 326 1.18 12.95 12.30
N LEU A 327 1.24 12.61 11.03
CA LEU A 327 1.96 11.45 10.55
C LEU A 327 3.24 11.94 9.84
N THR A 328 4.39 11.73 10.47
CA THR A 328 5.66 12.30 10.01
C THR A 328 6.65 11.21 9.62
N ALA A 329 7.54 11.52 8.68
CA ALA A 329 8.75 10.76 8.46
C ALA A 329 9.97 11.59 8.83
N ASN A 330 10.93 10.96 9.44
CA ASN A 330 12.24 11.58 9.57
C ASN A 330 12.95 11.51 8.21
N ARG A 331 12.78 12.54 7.37
CA ARG A 331 13.37 12.59 6.02
C ARG A 331 14.89 12.40 6.04
N LEU A 332 15.54 12.85 7.09
CA LEU A 332 16.99 12.76 7.24
C LEU A 332 17.50 11.31 7.38
N GLN A 333 16.66 10.38 7.86
CA GLN A 333 17.04 8.97 7.96
C GLN A 333 17.31 8.33 6.58
N TYR A 334 16.69 8.83 5.52
CA TYR A 334 16.76 8.24 4.17
C TYR A 334 17.70 8.96 3.21
N MET A 335 18.39 9.98 3.68
CA MET A 335 19.43 10.65 2.91
C MET A 335 20.65 9.75 2.73
N ALA A 336 21.44 10.01 1.67
CA ALA A 336 22.73 9.37 1.53
C ALA A 336 23.62 9.68 2.75
N ASN A 337 24.39 8.71 3.23
CA ASN A 337 25.16 8.86 4.48
C ASN A 337 26.06 10.10 4.50
N LYS A 338 26.60 10.50 3.35
CA LYS A 338 27.43 11.71 3.22
C LYS A 338 26.62 12.98 3.49
N ASP A 339 25.46 13.10 2.86
CA ASP A 339 24.58 14.27 2.98
C ASP A 339 23.94 14.30 4.37
N LYS A 340 23.54 13.12 4.88
CA LYS A 340 23.03 12.94 6.24
C LYS A 340 24.04 13.47 7.27
N LEU A 341 25.32 13.09 7.17
CA LEU A 341 26.35 13.55 8.07
C LEU A 341 26.49 15.08 8.02
N GLN A 342 26.58 15.64 6.82
CA GLN A 342 26.72 17.07 6.63
C GLN A 342 25.55 17.86 7.21
N VAL A 343 24.32 17.46 6.88
CA VAL A 343 23.10 18.14 7.34
C VAL A 343 22.94 18.00 8.85
N THR A 344 23.11 16.80 9.40
CA THR A 344 22.97 16.56 10.85
C THR A 344 23.98 17.41 11.64
N THR A 345 25.24 17.44 11.20
CA THR A 345 26.29 18.25 11.86
C THR A 345 25.92 19.73 11.83
N GLN A 346 25.50 20.26 10.68
CA GLN A 346 25.13 21.67 10.56
C GLN A 346 23.89 22.05 11.40
N LEU A 347 22.91 21.18 11.50
CA LEU A 347 21.70 21.43 12.29
C LEU A 347 21.98 21.40 13.80
N VAL A 348 22.85 20.49 14.24
CA VAL A 348 23.28 20.42 15.66
C VAL A 348 24.15 21.63 16.00
N ASP A 349 25.12 21.97 15.16
CA ASP A 349 26.02 23.12 15.38
C ASP A 349 25.27 24.45 15.49
N ARG A 350 24.13 24.57 14.81
CA ARG A 350 23.28 25.76 14.83
C ARG A 350 22.19 25.71 15.93
N GLY A 351 22.14 24.67 16.75
CA GLY A 351 21.14 24.50 17.79
C GLY A 351 19.73 24.27 17.29
N ILE A 352 19.55 23.81 16.04
CA ILE A 352 18.25 23.47 15.47
C ILE A 352 17.82 22.08 15.91
N LEU A 353 18.79 21.15 16.05
CA LEU A 353 18.57 19.80 16.58
C LEU A 353 19.35 19.62 17.88
N ASN A 354 18.71 18.96 18.87
CA ASN A 354 19.40 18.48 20.04
C ASN A 354 20.16 17.17 19.75
N ARG A 355 20.94 16.69 20.69
CA ARG A 355 21.75 15.47 20.53
C ARG A 355 20.90 14.22 20.34
N ASP A 356 19.77 14.11 21.02
CA ASP A 356 18.90 12.95 20.93
C ASP A 356 18.16 12.89 19.60
N GLU A 357 17.72 14.02 19.08
CA GLU A 357 17.15 14.12 17.74
C GLU A 357 18.16 13.74 16.66
N ALA A 358 19.41 14.20 16.81
CA ALA A 358 20.49 13.80 15.93
C ALA A 358 20.80 12.29 16.02
N ARG A 359 20.81 11.72 17.22
CA ARG A 359 21.01 10.28 17.43
C ARG A 359 19.88 9.46 16.81
N GLU A 360 18.64 9.93 16.92
CA GLU A 360 17.49 9.30 16.29
C GLU A 360 17.62 9.23 14.77
N ILE A 361 18.13 10.27 14.12
CA ILE A 361 18.40 10.27 12.68
C ILE A 361 19.36 9.12 12.28
N TRP A 362 20.28 8.76 13.19
CA TRP A 362 21.25 7.68 13.01
C TRP A 362 20.82 6.35 13.62
N ASN A 363 19.53 6.21 14.02
CA ASN A 363 18.98 5.04 14.72
C ASN A 363 19.74 4.67 16.01
N LEU A 364 20.28 5.65 16.70
CA LEU A 364 20.93 5.47 18.00
C LEU A 364 19.93 5.79 19.12
N PRO A 365 19.95 5.05 20.25
CA PRO A 365 19.09 5.34 21.40
C PRO A 365 19.41 6.70 22.01
N PRO A 366 18.45 7.38 22.67
CA PRO A 366 18.70 8.64 23.36
C PRO A 366 19.78 8.48 24.45
N LEU A 367 20.39 9.61 24.81
CA LEU A 367 21.37 9.64 25.90
C LEU A 367 20.66 9.42 27.27
N PRO A 368 21.34 8.80 28.26
CA PRO A 368 20.77 8.67 29.59
C PRO A 368 20.63 10.06 30.27
N ASN A 369 19.71 10.18 31.22
CA ASN A 369 19.57 11.35 32.11
C ASN A 369 19.20 12.68 31.42
N GLU A 370 18.50 12.67 30.31
CA GLU A 370 18.04 13.87 29.56
C GLU A 370 19.19 14.76 29.03
N GLU A 371 20.44 14.34 29.15
CA GLU A 371 21.59 15.09 28.63
C GLU A 371 21.54 15.34 27.13
N GLY A 372 20.80 14.50 26.41
CA GLY A 372 20.63 14.62 24.95
C GLY A 372 19.62 15.67 24.52
N GLN A 373 18.79 16.18 25.42
CA GLN A 373 17.72 17.15 25.11
C GLN A 373 18.21 18.61 25.07
N GLU A 374 19.44 18.87 25.51
CA GLU A 374 20.03 20.18 25.45
C GLU A 374 20.39 20.58 24.02
N TYR A 375 20.01 21.81 23.64
CA TYR A 375 20.42 22.43 22.39
C TYR A 375 21.79 23.09 22.56
N ILE A 376 22.78 22.67 21.77
CA ILE A 376 24.14 23.17 21.81
C ILE A 376 24.36 24.02 20.56
N ILE A 377 24.87 25.22 20.75
CA ILE A 377 25.24 26.11 19.67
C ILE A 377 26.78 26.16 19.64
N ARG A 378 27.36 26.04 18.46
CA ARG A 378 28.81 26.19 18.28
C ARG A 378 29.24 27.61 18.70
N GLY A 379 30.28 27.73 19.51
CA GLY A 379 30.70 29.00 20.11
C GLY A 379 31.10 30.13 19.16
N GLU A 380 31.14 29.88 17.87
CA GLU A 380 31.35 30.87 16.80
C GLU A 380 30.08 31.60 16.36
N TYR A 381 28.88 31.12 16.78
CA TYR A 381 27.61 31.75 16.44
C TYR A 381 27.17 32.67 17.58
N TRP A 382 27.30 33.96 17.35
CA TRP A 382 26.84 35.00 18.28
C TRP A 382 25.42 35.44 17.94
N ASN A 383 24.69 35.84 18.96
CA ASN A 383 23.41 36.51 18.74
C ASN A 383 23.66 37.89 18.13
N ALA A 384 23.04 38.18 17.00
CA ALA A 384 23.27 39.47 16.27
C ALA A 384 23.02 40.70 17.16
N ASN A 385 22.08 40.62 18.11
CA ASN A 385 21.78 41.71 19.05
C ASN A 385 22.83 41.86 20.15
N GLU A 386 23.52 40.80 20.57
CA GLU A 386 24.61 40.88 21.55
C GLU A 386 25.85 41.50 20.95
N LYS A 387 26.18 41.18 19.70
CA LYS A 387 27.30 41.75 18.97
C LYS A 387 27.16 43.26 18.75
N ILE A 388 25.97 43.73 18.41
CA ILE A 388 25.65 45.14 18.27
C ILE A 388 25.81 45.88 19.61
N ASN A 389 25.40 45.25 20.73
CA ASN A 389 25.53 45.85 22.05
C ASN A 389 26.98 45.88 22.57
N GLU A 390 27.83 44.91 22.23
CA GLU A 390 29.27 44.93 22.53
C GLU A 390 30.02 45.97 21.71
N GLU A 391 29.73 46.10 20.44
CA GLU A 391 30.31 47.13 19.57
C GLU A 391 29.94 48.54 20.03
N SER A 392 28.65 48.78 20.41
CA SER A 392 28.19 50.05 20.93
C SER A 392 28.76 50.40 22.32
N ASN A 393 29.03 49.41 23.17
CA ASN A 393 29.67 49.63 24.46
C ASN A 393 31.18 49.86 24.36
N ASN A 394 31.83 49.30 23.35
CA ASN A 394 33.25 49.56 23.11
C ASN A 394 33.50 50.94 22.49
N GLU A 395 32.61 51.45 21.64
CA GLU A 395 32.68 52.79 21.10
C GLU A 395 32.37 53.89 22.14
N GLN A 396 31.74 53.58 23.26
CA GLN A 396 31.51 54.52 24.37
C GLN A 396 32.64 54.57 25.40
N ASN A 397 33.60 53.65 25.33
CA ASN A 397 34.76 53.57 26.24
C ASN A 397 36.11 54.00 25.63
N ASP A 398 36.14 54.40 24.36
CA ASP A 398 37.27 55.07 23.69
C ASP A 398 36.98 56.57 23.55
#